data_e5057112994fc69454cedaced07e7e65
#
_entry.id   e5057112994fc69454cedaced07e7e65
#
_cell.length_a   1.000
_cell.length_b   1.000
_cell.length_c   1.000
_cell.angle_alpha   90.00
_cell.angle_beta   90.00
_cell.angle_gamma   90.00
#
_symmetry.space_group_name_H-M   'P 1'
#
loop_
_entity.id
_entity.type
_entity.pdbx_description
1 polymer ?
#
loop_
_entity_poly.entity_id
_entity_poly.type
_entity_poly.pdbx_seq_one_letter_code
_entity_poly.pdbx_strand_id
1 'polypeptide(L)'
;IRILKFRTMTGMDDPRDALKTTLRITRIGSFLRKTRLDELPQLLNILTGDLSFIGPRPEIPTLVDVYAKEIPYYNLRHLVKPGLSGWAQINNFDVPRGGVDIPKTIDKLSYDLYYLKHRSLFLDIEIALKTINTLLLRTGT
;
A
#
# COMPACT_ATOMS: atom_id res chain seq x y z
N ILE A 1 -1.73 13.64 0.14
CA ILE A 1 -0.39 13.18 0.60
C ILE A 1 0.44 12.78 -0.60
N ARG A 2 1.67 13.26 -0.69
CA ARG A 2 2.64 12.89 -1.73
C ARG A 2 3.57 11.80 -1.19
N ILE A 3 3.41 10.58 -1.68
CA ILE A 3 4.19 9.43 -1.24
C ILE A 3 5.48 9.32 -2.05
N LEU A 4 6.61 9.25 -1.36
CA LEU A 4 7.92 9.15 -1.96
C LEU A 4 8.28 7.68 -2.25
N LYS A 5 8.77 7.41 -3.46
CA LYS A 5 9.30 6.09 -3.88
C LYS A 5 10.47 6.24 -4.84
N PHE A 6 11.38 5.27 -4.84
CA PHE A 6 12.35 5.19 -5.93
C PHE A 6 11.67 4.79 -7.24
N ARG A 7 12.14 5.38 -8.33
CA ARG A 7 11.67 5.02 -9.67
C ARG A 7 12.15 3.61 -10.03
N THR A 8 11.21 2.73 -10.34
CA THR A 8 11.48 1.32 -10.71
C THR A 8 11.05 0.99 -12.14
N MET A 9 10.43 1.94 -12.83
CA MET A 9 9.90 1.77 -14.19
C MET A 9 10.47 2.82 -15.15
N THR A 10 10.48 2.49 -16.45
CA THR A 10 10.84 3.43 -17.52
C THR A 10 9.73 4.43 -17.77
N GLY A 11 10.07 5.68 -18.12
CA GLY A 11 9.12 6.74 -18.45
C GLY A 11 8.68 7.56 -17.23
N MET A 12 7.77 8.49 -17.45
CA MET A 12 7.13 9.27 -16.39
C MET A 12 5.75 8.68 -16.11
N ASP A 13 5.44 8.44 -14.83
CA ASP A 13 4.08 8.11 -14.41
C ASP A 13 3.23 9.37 -14.50
N ASP A 14 2.24 9.43 -15.38
CA ASP A 14 1.15 10.37 -15.26
C ASP A 14 0.14 9.75 -14.27
N PRO A 15 -0.13 10.41 -13.13
CA PRO A 15 -1.13 9.93 -12.16
C PRO A 15 -2.51 9.72 -12.78
N ARG A 16 -2.80 10.39 -13.90
CA ARG A 16 -4.07 10.27 -14.64
C ARG A 16 -4.15 9.01 -15.49
N ASP A 17 -3.00 8.44 -15.87
CA ASP A 17 -2.89 7.24 -16.70
C ASP A 17 -2.53 5.98 -15.91
N ALA A 18 -2.62 6.00 -14.59
CA ALA A 18 -2.32 4.86 -13.72
C ALA A 18 -3.11 3.58 -14.07
N LEU A 19 -4.22 3.72 -14.78
CA LEU A 19 -5.06 2.62 -15.27
C LEU A 19 -4.58 2.04 -16.62
N LYS A 20 -3.68 2.72 -17.34
CA LYS A 20 -3.20 2.35 -18.68
C LYS A 20 -1.68 2.42 -18.81
N THR A 21 -0.97 2.04 -17.76
CA THR A 21 0.49 2.12 -17.81
C THR A 21 1.09 1.13 -18.81
N THR A 22 1.85 1.64 -19.78
CA THR A 22 2.69 0.87 -20.71
C THR A 22 4.13 0.76 -20.21
N LEU A 23 4.39 1.26 -19.01
CA LEU A 23 5.73 1.35 -18.43
C LEU A 23 6.31 -0.04 -18.14
N ARG A 24 7.57 -0.24 -18.48
CA ARG A 24 8.30 -1.49 -18.22
C ARG A 24 9.13 -1.37 -16.94
N ILE A 25 9.10 -2.39 -16.11
CA ILE A 25 9.95 -2.49 -14.93
C ILE A 25 11.40 -2.67 -15.39
N THR A 26 12.31 -1.84 -14.88
CA THR A 26 13.74 -1.99 -15.14
C THR A 26 14.33 -3.17 -14.36
N ARG A 27 15.53 -3.67 -14.75
CA ARG A 27 16.22 -4.73 -14.00
C ARG A 27 16.48 -4.33 -12.54
N ILE A 28 16.99 -3.12 -12.34
CA ILE A 28 17.23 -2.53 -11.02
C ILE A 28 15.89 -2.34 -10.29
N GLY A 29 14.87 -1.85 -11.00
CA GLY A 29 13.52 -1.69 -10.45
C GLY A 29 12.91 -3.01 -9.99
N SER A 30 13.13 -4.11 -10.71
CA SER A 30 12.70 -5.45 -10.28
C SER A 30 13.37 -5.88 -8.97
N PHE A 31 14.67 -5.66 -8.84
CA PHE A 31 15.41 -5.92 -7.60
C PHE A 31 14.87 -5.08 -6.45
N LEU A 32 14.75 -3.76 -6.64
CA LEU A 32 14.23 -2.83 -5.61
C LEU A 32 12.83 -3.23 -5.13
N ARG A 33 11.94 -3.63 -6.06
CA ARG A 33 10.58 -4.09 -5.72
C ARG A 33 10.56 -5.42 -4.97
N LYS A 34 11.42 -6.38 -5.36
CA LYS A 34 11.53 -7.66 -4.67
C LYS A 34 12.00 -7.50 -3.22
N THR A 35 12.92 -6.59 -3.00
CA THR A 35 13.50 -6.29 -1.68
C THR A 35 12.73 -5.22 -0.91
N ARG A 36 11.69 -4.62 -1.50
CA ARG A 36 10.94 -3.48 -0.95
C ARG A 36 11.79 -2.23 -0.68
N LEU A 37 13.00 -2.16 -1.19
CA LEU A 37 13.90 -0.99 -1.06
C LEU A 37 13.36 0.23 -1.82
N ASP A 38 12.49 0.04 -2.81
CA ASP A 38 11.81 1.13 -3.51
C ASP A 38 10.91 1.97 -2.59
N GLU A 39 10.49 1.42 -1.45
CA GLU A 39 9.65 2.09 -0.47
C GLU A 39 10.44 2.82 0.64
N LEU A 40 11.78 2.69 0.69
CA LEU A 40 12.60 3.37 1.70
C LEU A 40 12.38 4.89 1.79
N PRO A 41 12.19 5.64 0.68
CA PRO A 41 11.92 7.06 0.78
C PRO A 41 10.65 7.42 1.55
N GLN A 42 9.71 6.47 1.73
CA GLN A 42 8.51 6.68 2.55
C GLN A 42 8.83 6.88 4.04
N LEU A 43 10.02 6.50 4.50
CA LEU A 43 10.47 6.81 5.84
C LEU A 43 10.52 8.34 6.08
N LEU A 44 10.81 9.14 5.05
CA LEU A 44 10.71 10.59 5.14
C LEU A 44 9.26 11.04 5.33
N ASN A 45 8.30 10.39 4.67
CA ASN A 45 6.88 10.68 4.89
C ASN A 45 6.43 10.33 6.32
N ILE A 46 7.05 9.32 6.93
CA ILE A 46 6.77 8.99 8.34
C ILE A 46 7.35 10.06 9.26
N LEU A 47 8.58 10.51 9.01
CA LEU A 47 9.22 11.57 9.79
C LEU A 47 8.47 12.90 9.69
N THR A 48 7.93 13.24 8.52
CA THR A 48 7.10 14.44 8.33
C THR A 48 5.68 14.31 8.89
N GLY A 49 5.28 13.09 9.29
CA GLY A 49 3.96 12.83 9.85
C GLY A 49 2.84 12.62 8.82
N ASP A 50 3.17 12.55 7.53
CA ASP A 50 2.20 12.29 6.45
C ASP A 50 1.77 10.81 6.40
N LEU A 51 2.67 9.91 6.81
CA LEU A 51 2.49 8.48 6.81
C LEU A 51 2.71 7.91 8.22
N SER A 52 2.08 6.81 8.55
CA SER A 52 2.37 6.00 9.75
C SER A 52 3.19 4.76 9.37
N PHE A 53 3.86 4.13 10.34
CA PHE A 53 4.42 2.79 10.14
C PHE A 53 3.33 1.78 9.85
N ILE A 54 2.26 1.80 10.65
CA ILE A 54 1.14 0.87 10.57
C ILE A 54 -0.15 1.61 10.26
N GLY A 55 -0.90 1.09 9.30
CA GLY A 55 -2.18 1.64 8.86
C GLY A 55 -2.61 1.10 7.51
N PRO A 56 -3.83 1.43 7.04
CA PRO A 56 -4.28 1.08 5.71
C PRO A 56 -3.33 1.62 4.63
N ARG A 57 -2.97 0.79 3.66
CA ARG A 57 -2.07 1.21 2.57
C ARG A 57 -2.73 2.31 1.74
N PRO A 58 -2.03 3.42 1.45
CA PRO A 58 -2.57 4.48 0.62
C PRO A 58 -2.80 4.02 -0.81
N GLU A 59 -3.87 4.52 -1.40
CA GLU A 59 -4.25 4.26 -2.80
C GLU A 59 -4.03 5.51 -3.67
N ILE A 60 -3.97 5.30 -4.98
CA ILE A 60 -3.89 6.38 -5.97
C ILE A 60 -5.22 7.14 -5.97
N PRO A 61 -5.22 8.49 -5.99
CA PRO A 61 -6.45 9.29 -5.92
C PRO A 61 -7.52 8.90 -6.93
N THR A 62 -7.14 8.59 -8.16
CA THR A 62 -8.07 8.16 -9.22
C THR A 62 -8.78 6.85 -8.89
N LEU A 63 -8.10 5.92 -8.21
CA LEU A 63 -8.71 4.67 -7.73
C LEU A 63 -9.61 4.92 -6.52
N VAL A 64 -9.22 5.82 -5.62
CA VAL A 64 -10.04 6.22 -4.47
C VAL A 64 -11.39 6.75 -4.93
N ASP A 65 -11.41 7.62 -5.97
CA ASP A 65 -12.63 8.20 -6.52
C ASP A 65 -13.57 7.13 -7.09
N VAL A 66 -13.03 6.10 -7.75
CA VAL A 66 -13.80 4.98 -8.27
C VAL A 66 -14.34 4.12 -7.13
N TYR A 67 -13.46 3.69 -6.21
CA TYR A 67 -13.85 2.79 -5.12
C TYR A 67 -14.81 3.45 -4.13
N ALA A 68 -14.68 4.76 -3.88
CA ALA A 68 -15.58 5.49 -3.00
C ALA A 68 -17.02 5.57 -3.56
N LYS A 69 -17.18 5.52 -4.89
CA LYS A 69 -18.49 5.47 -5.55
C LYS A 69 -19.10 4.09 -5.57
N GLU A 70 -18.27 3.06 -5.79
CA GLU A 70 -18.73 1.68 -6.02
C GLU A 70 -18.82 0.85 -4.74
N ILE A 71 -18.04 1.20 -3.70
CA ILE A 71 -17.93 0.39 -2.49
C ILE A 71 -18.48 1.16 -1.29
N PRO A 72 -19.56 0.68 -0.65
CA PRO A 72 -20.07 1.29 0.57
C PRO A 72 -19.01 1.36 1.67
N TYR A 73 -18.98 2.48 2.39
CA TYR A 73 -18.08 2.70 3.53
C TYR A 73 -16.58 2.75 3.20
N TYR A 74 -16.20 2.78 1.91
CA TYR A 74 -14.79 2.80 1.48
C TYR A 74 -13.97 3.90 2.18
N ASN A 75 -14.56 5.09 2.33
CA ASN A 75 -13.89 6.24 2.93
C ASN A 75 -13.59 6.09 4.43
N LEU A 76 -14.19 5.15 5.13
CA LEU A 76 -13.89 4.92 6.56
C LEU A 76 -12.41 4.57 6.79
N ARG A 77 -11.77 3.94 5.81
CA ARG A 77 -10.33 3.63 5.88
C ARG A 77 -9.44 4.87 6.00
N HIS A 78 -9.94 6.04 5.65
CA HIS A 78 -9.23 7.32 5.73
C HIS A 78 -9.36 8.02 7.08
N LEU A 79 -10.11 7.44 8.04
CA LEU A 79 -10.21 7.97 9.41
C LEU A 79 -8.90 7.86 10.20
N VAL A 80 -7.98 7.02 9.75
CA VAL A 80 -6.63 6.88 10.30
C VAL A 80 -5.60 7.25 9.25
N LYS A 81 -4.39 7.61 9.71
CA LYS A 81 -3.28 7.86 8.79
C LYS A 81 -2.97 6.60 7.99
N PRO A 82 -2.68 6.74 6.70
CA PRO A 82 -2.22 5.62 5.90
C PRO A 82 -0.88 5.10 6.44
N GLY A 83 -0.64 3.81 6.27
CA GLY A 83 0.54 3.12 6.77
C GLY A 83 1.47 2.61 5.68
N LEU A 84 2.74 2.46 6.05
CA LEU A 84 3.74 1.75 5.22
C LEU A 84 3.39 0.26 5.15
N SER A 85 2.95 -0.31 6.28
CA SER A 85 2.41 -1.65 6.38
C SER A 85 1.04 -1.66 7.05
N GLY A 86 0.20 -2.65 6.76
CA GLY A 86 -1.15 -2.74 7.31
C GLY A 86 -1.68 -4.16 7.41
N TRP A 87 -2.78 -4.33 8.12
CA TRP A 87 -3.42 -5.62 8.35
C TRP A 87 -3.79 -6.35 7.07
N ALA A 88 -4.32 -5.64 6.07
CA ALA A 88 -4.62 -6.20 4.76
C ALA A 88 -3.37 -6.75 4.05
N GLN A 89 -2.26 -6.01 4.09
CA GLN A 89 -1.01 -6.40 3.42
C GLN A 89 -0.40 -7.69 3.98
N ILE A 90 -0.36 -7.83 5.31
CA ILE A 90 0.20 -9.05 5.95
C ILE A 90 -0.70 -10.28 5.78
N ASN A 91 -1.96 -10.08 5.40
CA ASN A 91 -2.91 -11.13 5.06
C ASN A 91 -3.02 -11.36 3.53
N ASN A 92 -2.00 -10.94 2.76
CA ASN A 92 -1.89 -11.11 1.30
C ASN A 92 -2.91 -10.34 0.45
N PHE A 93 -3.61 -9.35 1.02
CA PHE A 93 -4.45 -8.42 0.28
C PHE A 93 -3.63 -7.18 -0.09
N ASP A 94 -2.67 -7.37 -0.98
CA ASP A 94 -1.91 -6.26 -1.56
C ASP A 94 -2.70 -5.64 -2.73
N VAL A 95 -2.28 -4.43 -3.13
CA VAL A 95 -2.94 -3.66 -4.19
C VAL A 95 -3.07 -4.49 -5.46
N PRO A 96 -4.23 -4.49 -6.14
CA PRO A 96 -4.36 -5.10 -7.46
C PRO A 96 -3.32 -4.52 -8.42
N ARG A 97 -2.51 -5.37 -8.99
CA ARG A 97 -1.56 -4.97 -10.05
C ARG A 97 -2.33 -4.94 -11.37
N GLY A 98 -2.75 -3.76 -11.80
CA GLY A 98 -3.28 -3.62 -13.15
C GLY A 98 -4.75 -3.26 -13.29
N GLY A 99 -5.27 -2.34 -12.51
CA GLY A 99 -6.57 -1.73 -12.74
C GLY A 99 -7.55 -1.81 -11.58
N VAL A 100 -8.81 -1.48 -11.87
CA VAL A 100 -9.91 -1.51 -10.90
C VAL A 100 -10.33 -2.96 -10.66
N ASP A 101 -10.30 -3.40 -9.41
CA ASP A 101 -10.79 -4.71 -8.97
C ASP A 101 -11.69 -4.52 -7.74
N ILE A 102 -12.99 -4.44 -7.98
CA ILE A 102 -13.98 -4.17 -6.92
C ILE A 102 -14.05 -5.33 -5.90
N PRO A 103 -14.19 -6.62 -6.30
CA PRO A 103 -14.26 -7.72 -5.35
C PRO A 103 -13.03 -7.79 -4.42
N LYS A 104 -11.83 -7.73 -4.96
CA LYS A 104 -10.60 -7.74 -4.17
C LYS A 104 -10.49 -6.52 -3.26
N THR A 105 -10.95 -5.36 -3.72
CA THR A 105 -10.93 -4.13 -2.93
C THR A 105 -11.93 -4.19 -1.78
N ILE A 106 -13.07 -4.85 -1.96
CA ILE A 106 -14.03 -5.11 -0.87
C ILE A 106 -13.38 -6.01 0.20
N ASP A 107 -12.73 -7.10 -0.21
CA ASP A 107 -12.01 -7.98 0.72
C ASP A 107 -10.92 -7.22 1.47
N LYS A 108 -10.10 -6.47 0.75
CA LYS A 108 -9.06 -5.61 1.35
C LYS A 108 -9.65 -4.60 2.33
N LEU A 109 -10.78 -3.96 1.97
CA LEU A 109 -11.46 -3.01 2.84
C LEU A 109 -11.92 -3.67 4.15
N SER A 110 -12.39 -4.92 4.11
CA SER A 110 -12.79 -5.63 5.32
C SER A 110 -11.64 -5.76 6.32
N TYR A 111 -10.41 -6.01 5.84
CA TYR A 111 -9.22 -6.03 6.68
C TYR A 111 -8.81 -4.64 7.18
N ASP A 112 -8.92 -3.61 6.34
CA ASP A 112 -8.67 -2.23 6.77
C ASP A 112 -9.66 -1.80 7.85
N LEU A 113 -10.95 -2.14 7.71
CA LEU A 113 -11.99 -1.83 8.71
C LEU A 113 -11.80 -2.64 10.00
N TYR A 114 -11.36 -3.91 9.89
CA TYR A 114 -10.98 -4.69 11.06
C TYR A 114 -9.87 -4.00 11.84
N TYR A 115 -8.83 -3.53 11.16
CA TYR A 115 -7.75 -2.79 11.80
C TYR A 115 -8.27 -1.53 12.49
N LEU A 116 -9.10 -0.72 11.83
CA LEU A 116 -9.68 0.47 12.44
C LEU A 116 -10.44 0.15 13.73
N LYS A 117 -11.23 -0.91 13.72
CA LYS A 117 -12.07 -1.34 14.85
C LYS A 117 -11.25 -1.87 16.03
N HIS A 118 -10.16 -2.59 15.75
CA HIS A 118 -9.35 -3.28 16.76
C HIS A 118 -7.98 -2.63 16.97
N ARG A 119 -7.80 -1.42 16.49
CA ARG A 119 -6.54 -0.69 16.60
C ARG A 119 -6.03 -0.64 18.03
N SER A 120 -4.83 -1.17 18.24
CA SER A 120 -4.15 -1.20 19.53
C SER A 120 -2.63 -1.28 19.29
N LEU A 121 -1.85 -0.89 20.31
CA LEU A 121 -0.40 -1.05 20.25
C LEU A 121 0.01 -2.51 20.01
N PHE A 122 -0.71 -3.45 20.60
CA PHE A 122 -0.46 -4.88 20.43
C PHE A 122 -0.65 -5.32 18.96
N LEU A 123 -1.75 -4.89 18.32
CA LEU A 123 -2.00 -5.18 16.91
C LEU A 123 -0.95 -4.51 16.00
N ASP A 124 -0.52 -3.30 16.31
CA ASP A 124 0.53 -2.61 15.56
C ASP A 124 1.86 -3.37 15.64
N ILE A 125 2.23 -3.86 16.82
CA ILE A 125 3.44 -4.68 17.01
C ILE A 125 3.31 -6.01 16.23
N GLU A 126 2.16 -6.68 16.27
CA GLU A 126 1.92 -7.91 15.52
C GLU A 126 2.12 -7.68 14.01
N ILE A 127 1.54 -6.59 13.46
CA ILE A 127 1.70 -6.23 12.05
C ILE A 127 3.17 -5.96 11.73
N ALA A 128 3.87 -5.21 12.57
CA ALA A 128 5.29 -4.90 12.37
C ALA A 128 6.15 -6.17 12.31
N LEU A 129 5.97 -7.09 13.26
CA LEU A 129 6.71 -8.36 13.32
C LEU A 129 6.43 -9.24 12.11
N LYS A 130 5.17 -9.38 11.70
CA LYS A 130 4.79 -10.12 10.50
C LYS A 130 5.36 -9.48 9.23
N THR A 131 5.40 -8.15 9.16
CA THR A 131 6.01 -7.43 8.03
C THR A 131 7.50 -7.74 7.93
N ILE A 132 8.24 -7.65 9.03
CA ILE A 132 9.68 -7.98 9.08
C ILE A 132 9.91 -9.42 8.64
N ASN A 133 9.14 -10.36 9.19
CA ASN A 133 9.25 -11.79 8.82
C ASN A 133 8.99 -12.00 7.32
N THR A 134 7.97 -11.36 6.76
CA THR A 134 7.67 -11.45 5.32
C THR A 134 8.80 -10.88 4.46
N LEU A 135 9.43 -9.78 4.89
CA LEU A 135 10.57 -9.20 4.18
C LEU A 135 11.78 -10.14 4.21
N LEU A 136 12.09 -10.74 5.36
CA LEU A 136 13.20 -11.68 5.51
C LEU A 136 12.99 -12.97 4.70
N LEU A 137 11.77 -13.52 4.67
CA LEU A 137 11.47 -14.75 3.93
C LEU A 137 11.45 -14.51 2.41
N ARG A 138 11.05 -13.32 1.92
CA ARG A 138 11.05 -13.01 0.49
C ARG A 138 12.43 -12.71 -0.10
N THR A 139 13.42 -12.43 0.71
CA THR A 139 14.81 -12.29 0.26
C THR A 139 15.50 -13.64 -0.01
N GLY A 140 14.85 -14.73 0.31
CA GLY A 140 15.35 -16.12 0.10
C GLY A 140 14.74 -16.88 -1.08
N THR A 141 13.91 -16.22 -1.92
CA THR A 141 13.34 -16.87 -3.13
C THR A 141 13.59 -16.08 -4.38
#